data_2eb417556294473efd2c425db7b86a3e
#
_entry.id   2eb417556294473efd2c425db7b86a3e
#
_cell.length_a   1.000
_cell.length_b   1.000
_cell.length_c   1.000
_cell.angle_alpha   90.00
_cell.angle_beta   90.00
_cell.angle_gamma   90.00
#
_symmetry.space_group_name_H-M   'P 1'
#
loop_
_entity.id
_entity.type
_entity.pdbx_description
1 polymer ?
#
loop_
_entity_poly.entity_id
_entity_poly.type
_entity_poly.pdbx_seq_one_letter_code
_entity_poly.pdbx_strand_id
1 'polypeptide(L)'
;DNLTRTDIILNFQIIFFNAKNNFLTASIPLEVSKIINSSKKLNKEQIIQELKKLYENDVMKYFLQVVQNFNLKTKYKNRIGVTKVILEKNAENYIIKNSKNNDIFKKNRFANSLGSFLSYNNNIAIVPYNEDRTSSSIMLTFENTQREIKLPNPDYHIHLTIRGFKNVLFKESNIDEQWIYGSYINIKFLQPDLDKIYFEEKFKNGLNVEFSKRSTKNKGLFEWIFYVDS
;
A
#
# COMPACT_ATOMS: atom_id res chain seq x y z
N ASP A 1 -10.53 -22.87 21.42
CA ASP A 1 -11.42 -22.08 20.59
C ASP A 1 -10.65 -21.56 19.37
N ASN A 2 -11.13 -21.90 18.18
CA ASN A 2 -10.52 -21.44 16.92
C ASN A 2 -10.91 -19.96 16.69
N LEU A 3 -9.97 -19.04 16.88
CA LEU A 3 -10.18 -17.64 16.53
C LEU A 3 -10.05 -17.44 15.00
N THR A 4 -11.00 -16.74 14.42
CA THR A 4 -10.95 -16.29 13.04
C THR A 4 -10.44 -14.86 13.04
N ARG A 5 -9.36 -14.60 12.29
CA ARG A 5 -8.83 -13.27 12.05
C ARG A 5 -9.43 -12.71 10.76
N THR A 6 -9.93 -11.49 10.84
CA THR A 6 -10.39 -10.70 9.70
C THR A 6 -9.58 -9.42 9.62
N ASP A 7 -8.90 -9.21 8.51
CA ASP A 7 -8.14 -7.99 8.25
C ASP A 7 -8.93 -7.11 7.29
N ILE A 8 -9.17 -5.87 7.71
CA ILE A 8 -9.85 -4.84 6.92
C ILE A 8 -8.81 -3.79 6.57
N ILE A 9 -8.61 -3.56 5.28
CA ILE A 9 -7.65 -2.58 4.77
C ILE A 9 -8.39 -1.63 3.84
N LEU A 10 -8.29 -0.34 4.13
CA LEU A 10 -8.82 0.74 3.31
C LEU A 10 -7.68 1.55 2.73
N ASN A 11 -7.56 1.52 1.40
CA ASN A 11 -6.67 2.42 0.67
C ASN A 11 -7.49 3.59 0.17
N PHE A 12 -7.07 4.79 0.48
CA PHE A 12 -7.69 6.02 0.01
C PHE A 12 -6.64 7.07 -0.33
N GLN A 13 -7.08 8.11 -1.00
CA GLN A 13 -6.20 9.16 -1.46
C GLN A 13 -6.85 10.51 -1.27
N ILE A 14 -6.15 11.42 -0.59
CA ILE A 14 -6.56 12.80 -0.49
C ILE A 14 -6.04 13.52 -1.72
N ILE A 15 -6.94 14.15 -2.46
CA ILE A 15 -6.62 14.79 -3.73
C ILE A 15 -6.95 16.28 -3.61
N PHE A 16 -5.97 17.12 -3.88
CA PHE A 16 -6.12 18.55 -4.06
C PHE A 16 -5.98 18.87 -5.54
N PHE A 17 -6.95 19.53 -6.10
CA PHE A 17 -6.92 19.91 -7.51
C PHE A 17 -7.44 21.34 -7.74
N ASN A 18 -6.99 21.94 -8.82
CA ASN A 18 -7.46 23.25 -9.24
C ASN A 18 -8.78 23.09 -10.00
N ALA A 19 -9.88 23.62 -9.43
CA ALA A 19 -11.22 23.49 -10.00
C ALA A 19 -11.41 24.22 -11.34
N LYS A 20 -10.54 25.20 -11.67
CA LYS A 20 -10.64 25.95 -12.94
C LYS A 20 -10.13 25.17 -14.15
N ASN A 21 -9.08 24.38 -13.97
CA ASN A 21 -8.42 23.65 -15.05
C ASN A 21 -8.40 22.15 -14.85
N ASN A 22 -9.00 21.66 -13.75
CA ASN A 22 -9.03 20.26 -13.37
C ASN A 22 -7.62 19.61 -13.28
N PHE A 23 -6.61 20.37 -12.85
CA PHE A 23 -5.26 19.87 -12.75
C PHE A 23 -4.93 19.48 -11.31
N LEU A 24 -4.31 18.31 -11.13
CA LEU A 24 -3.89 17.84 -9.81
C LEU A 24 -2.85 18.79 -9.22
N THR A 25 -3.14 19.29 -8.02
CA THR A 25 -2.22 20.16 -7.26
C THR A 25 -1.39 19.35 -6.27
N ALA A 26 -2.00 18.42 -5.56
CA ALA A 26 -1.35 17.52 -4.64
C ALA A 26 -2.15 16.24 -4.45
N SER A 27 -1.48 15.16 -4.09
CA SER A 27 -2.09 13.90 -3.73
C SER A 27 -1.33 13.25 -2.59
N ILE A 28 -2.07 12.73 -1.63
CA ILE A 28 -1.54 12.07 -0.45
C ILE A 28 -2.24 10.71 -0.35
N PRO A 29 -1.56 9.63 -0.74
CA PRO A 29 -2.08 8.28 -0.56
C PRO A 29 -2.01 7.91 0.92
N LEU A 30 -3.04 7.25 1.43
CA LEU A 30 -3.14 6.80 2.82
C LEU A 30 -3.71 5.39 2.87
N GLU A 31 -3.24 4.62 3.84
CA GLU A 31 -3.77 3.31 4.14
C GLU A 31 -4.20 3.27 5.61
N VAL A 32 -5.38 2.73 5.87
CA VAL A 32 -5.88 2.47 7.22
C VAL A 32 -6.26 1.00 7.30
N SER A 33 -5.76 0.33 8.33
CA SER A 33 -6.02 -1.09 8.53
C SER A 33 -6.58 -1.38 9.92
N LYS A 34 -7.39 -2.43 10.02
CA LYS A 34 -7.95 -2.94 11.28
C LYS A 34 -7.93 -4.47 11.28
N ILE A 35 -7.43 -5.04 12.36
CA ILE A 35 -7.43 -6.48 12.60
C ILE A 35 -8.53 -6.80 13.61
N ILE A 36 -9.40 -7.74 13.27
CA ILE A 36 -10.48 -8.23 14.13
C ILE A 36 -10.29 -9.72 14.36
N ASN A 37 -10.15 -10.10 15.61
CA ASN A 37 -10.12 -11.50 16.04
C ASN A 37 -11.48 -11.85 16.65
N SER A 38 -12.14 -12.87 16.12
CA SER A 38 -13.48 -13.30 16.55
C SER A 38 -13.60 -14.82 16.60
N SER A 39 -14.49 -15.35 17.42
CA SER A 39 -14.76 -16.79 17.50
C SER A 39 -15.47 -17.32 16.24
N LYS A 40 -16.13 -16.44 15.49
CA LYS A 40 -16.83 -16.77 14.24
C LYS A 40 -16.38 -15.84 13.13
N LYS A 41 -16.41 -16.33 11.89
CA LYS A 41 -16.18 -15.50 10.70
C LYS A 41 -17.21 -14.38 10.65
N LEU A 42 -16.76 -13.15 10.45
CA LEU A 42 -17.65 -12.01 10.28
C LEU A 42 -18.51 -12.18 9.03
N ASN A 43 -19.78 -11.87 9.14
CA ASN A 43 -20.68 -11.79 8.00
C ASN A 43 -20.52 -10.46 7.26
N LYS A 44 -21.15 -10.32 6.09
CA LYS A 44 -21.06 -9.13 5.24
C LYS A 44 -21.50 -7.85 5.95
N GLU A 45 -22.56 -7.92 6.74
CA GLU A 45 -23.11 -6.76 7.47
C GLU A 45 -22.16 -6.28 8.56
N GLN A 46 -21.58 -7.22 9.31
CA GLN A 46 -20.56 -6.91 10.33
C GLN A 46 -19.31 -6.28 9.71
N ILE A 47 -18.87 -6.80 8.56
CA ILE A 47 -17.74 -6.20 7.82
C ILE A 47 -18.08 -4.78 7.39
N ILE A 48 -19.28 -4.53 6.86
CA ILE A 48 -19.72 -3.19 6.46
C ILE A 48 -19.76 -2.24 7.66
N GLN A 49 -20.25 -2.69 8.81
CA GLN A 49 -20.27 -1.87 10.03
C GLN A 49 -18.86 -1.50 10.49
N GLU A 50 -17.93 -2.45 10.47
CA GLU A 50 -16.53 -2.19 10.82
C GLU A 50 -15.84 -1.26 9.81
N LEU A 51 -16.14 -1.39 8.52
CA LEU A 51 -15.67 -0.46 7.48
C LEU A 51 -16.21 0.96 7.72
N LYS A 52 -17.48 1.13 8.09
CA LYS A 52 -18.05 2.44 8.43
C LYS A 52 -17.34 3.07 9.64
N LYS A 53 -17.12 2.28 10.71
CA LYS A 53 -16.39 2.76 11.89
C LYS A 53 -14.97 3.19 11.54
N LEU A 54 -14.26 2.39 10.74
CA LEU A 54 -12.91 2.70 10.29
C LEU A 54 -12.88 3.97 9.46
N TYR A 55 -13.87 4.15 8.57
CA TYR A 55 -14.00 5.36 7.77
C TYR A 55 -14.26 6.60 8.65
N GLU A 56 -15.25 6.54 9.54
CA GLU A 56 -15.66 7.68 10.37
C GLU A 56 -14.58 8.09 11.39
N ASN A 57 -13.96 7.12 12.04
CA ASN A 57 -13.03 7.39 13.14
C ASN A 57 -11.59 7.64 12.66
N ASP A 58 -11.11 6.84 11.69
CA ASP A 58 -9.71 6.86 11.30
C ASP A 58 -9.48 7.62 9.99
N VAL A 59 -10.24 7.31 8.92
CA VAL A 59 -10.09 7.98 7.62
C VAL A 59 -10.41 9.48 7.74
N MET A 60 -11.53 9.83 8.38
CA MET A 60 -11.92 11.23 8.53
C MET A 60 -10.96 12.00 9.44
N LYS A 61 -10.44 11.37 10.48
CA LYS A 61 -9.41 11.97 11.33
C LYS A 61 -8.13 12.28 10.55
N TYR A 62 -7.64 11.32 9.77
CA TYR A 62 -6.48 11.53 8.91
C TYR A 62 -6.73 12.60 7.86
N PHE A 63 -7.90 12.59 7.23
CA PHE A 63 -8.28 13.64 6.29
C PHE A 63 -8.19 15.03 6.91
N LEU A 64 -8.76 15.22 8.08
CA LEU A 64 -8.73 16.50 8.80
C LEU A 64 -7.31 16.92 9.17
N GLN A 65 -6.48 15.98 9.67
CA GLN A 65 -5.08 16.24 10.00
C GLN A 65 -4.28 16.68 8.76
N VAL A 66 -4.47 16.00 7.64
CA VAL A 66 -3.80 16.36 6.39
C VAL A 66 -4.26 17.74 5.91
N VAL A 67 -5.56 18.00 5.87
CA VAL A 67 -6.08 19.30 5.41
C VAL A 67 -5.60 20.45 6.29
N GLN A 68 -5.51 20.24 7.60
CA GLN A 68 -5.04 21.28 8.54
C GLN A 68 -3.52 21.55 8.45
N ASN A 69 -2.73 20.50 8.26
CA ASN A 69 -1.29 20.57 8.35
C ASN A 69 -0.57 20.65 6.99
N PHE A 70 -1.28 20.28 5.92
CA PHE A 70 -0.66 20.26 4.59
C PHE A 70 -0.50 21.68 4.03
N ASN A 71 0.73 22.08 3.79
CA ASN A 71 1.01 23.38 3.23
C ASN A 71 0.88 23.39 1.70
N LEU A 72 -0.29 23.77 1.20
CA LEU A 72 -0.54 23.92 -0.24
C LEU A 72 0.34 24.93 -0.97
N LYS A 73 1.04 25.80 -0.21
CA LYS A 73 2.03 26.78 -0.78
C LYS A 73 3.29 26.08 -1.26
N THR A 74 3.60 24.89 -0.76
CA THR A 74 4.61 24.02 -1.37
C THR A 74 4.03 23.42 -2.63
N LYS A 75 3.82 24.26 -3.65
CA LYS A 75 3.56 23.79 -5.00
C LYS A 75 4.53 22.66 -5.30
N TYR A 76 4.07 21.65 -6.03
CA TYR A 76 4.94 20.67 -6.67
C TYR A 76 6.06 21.39 -7.44
N LYS A 77 7.08 21.87 -6.75
CA LYS A 77 8.30 22.28 -7.43
C LYS A 77 9.00 21.05 -8.00
N ASN A 78 8.89 19.94 -7.29
CA ASN A 78 9.45 18.66 -7.70
C ASN A 78 8.40 17.57 -7.46
N ARG A 79 7.82 17.08 -8.53
CA ARG A 79 6.78 16.03 -8.49
C ARG A 79 7.44 14.66 -8.39
N ILE A 80 7.13 13.93 -7.35
CA ILE A 80 7.63 12.58 -7.12
C ILE A 80 6.49 11.60 -7.33
N GLY A 81 6.77 10.48 -7.98
CA GLY A 81 5.79 9.40 -8.14
C GLY A 81 6.44 8.03 -8.20
N VAL A 82 5.76 7.02 -7.66
CA VAL A 82 6.07 5.63 -7.98
C VAL A 82 5.60 5.41 -9.42
N THR A 83 6.50 5.19 -10.34
CA THR A 83 6.17 5.11 -11.75
C THR A 83 6.34 3.73 -12.35
N LYS A 84 6.99 2.83 -11.62
CA LYS A 84 7.18 1.45 -12.08
C LYS A 84 7.21 0.51 -10.88
N VAL A 85 6.40 -0.56 -10.96
CA VAL A 85 6.47 -1.68 -10.02
C VAL A 85 6.71 -2.96 -10.83
N ILE A 86 7.79 -3.64 -10.52
CA ILE A 86 8.21 -4.89 -11.16
C ILE A 86 8.12 -6.00 -10.12
N LEU A 87 7.51 -7.11 -10.48
CA LEU A 87 7.63 -8.36 -9.74
C LEU A 87 8.65 -9.23 -10.48
N GLU A 88 9.75 -9.58 -9.82
CA GLU A 88 10.68 -10.58 -10.37
C GLU A 88 10.04 -11.96 -10.33
N LYS A 89 10.49 -12.85 -11.20
CA LYS A 89 9.95 -14.21 -11.34
C LYS A 89 9.84 -14.99 -10.03
N ASN A 90 10.79 -14.77 -9.12
CA ASN A 90 10.74 -15.40 -7.79
C ASN A 90 9.58 -14.87 -6.94
N ALA A 91 9.32 -13.56 -6.98
CA ALA A 91 8.18 -12.95 -6.30
C ALA A 91 6.85 -13.41 -6.90
N GLU A 92 6.74 -13.40 -8.24
CA GLU A 92 5.54 -13.88 -8.95
C GLU A 92 5.24 -15.34 -8.63
N ASN A 93 6.23 -16.22 -8.72
CA ASN A 93 6.05 -17.63 -8.41
C ASN A 93 5.62 -17.87 -6.96
N TYR A 94 6.18 -17.11 -6.04
CA TYR A 94 5.80 -17.19 -4.64
C TYR A 94 4.35 -16.77 -4.42
N ILE A 95 3.93 -15.67 -5.03
CA ILE A 95 2.56 -15.16 -5.01
C ILE A 95 1.59 -16.20 -5.57
N ILE A 96 1.86 -16.71 -6.77
CA ILE A 96 0.99 -17.71 -7.43
C ILE A 96 0.83 -18.97 -6.57
N LYS A 97 1.93 -19.45 -5.98
CA LYS A 97 1.93 -20.67 -5.18
C LYS A 97 1.16 -20.53 -3.86
N ASN A 98 1.23 -19.36 -3.23
CA ASN A 98 0.79 -19.18 -1.85
C ASN A 98 -0.47 -18.31 -1.72
N SER A 99 -0.85 -17.58 -2.76
CA SER A 99 -2.03 -16.71 -2.74
C SER A 99 -3.24 -17.39 -3.37
N LYS A 100 -4.29 -17.55 -2.59
CA LYS A 100 -5.62 -17.94 -3.09
C LYS A 100 -6.38 -16.76 -3.72
N ASN A 101 -5.91 -15.55 -3.50
CA ASN A 101 -6.58 -14.32 -3.93
C ASN A 101 -5.53 -13.34 -4.49
N ASN A 102 -5.33 -13.37 -5.81
CA ASN A 102 -4.33 -12.54 -6.52
C ASN A 102 -4.54 -11.02 -6.35
N ASP A 103 -5.72 -10.60 -5.85
CA ASP A 103 -6.05 -9.19 -5.69
C ASP A 103 -5.22 -8.45 -4.63
N ILE A 104 -4.66 -9.19 -3.66
CA ILE A 104 -3.84 -8.61 -2.59
C ILE A 104 -2.47 -8.14 -3.12
N PHE A 105 -2.00 -8.71 -4.23
CA PHE A 105 -0.66 -8.48 -4.80
C PHE A 105 -0.65 -7.62 -6.06
N LYS A 106 -1.65 -6.80 -6.23
CA LYS A 106 -1.63 -5.83 -7.33
C LYS A 106 -0.47 -4.86 -7.11
N LYS A 107 0.25 -4.59 -8.18
CA LYS A 107 1.35 -3.60 -8.20
C LYS A 107 0.92 -2.26 -7.61
N ASN A 108 -0.35 -1.88 -7.84
CA ASN A 108 -0.96 -0.68 -7.26
C ASN A 108 -0.87 -0.65 -5.73
N ARG A 109 -1.02 -1.78 -5.07
CA ARG A 109 -0.93 -1.83 -3.60
C ARG A 109 0.48 -1.53 -3.12
N PHE A 110 1.49 -2.17 -3.69
CA PHE A 110 2.89 -1.89 -3.35
C PHE A 110 3.26 -0.43 -3.61
N ALA A 111 2.82 0.12 -4.76
CA ALA A 111 3.03 1.52 -5.08
C ALA A 111 2.36 2.46 -4.08
N ASN A 112 1.11 2.16 -3.69
CA ASN A 112 0.35 2.97 -2.75
C ASN A 112 0.92 2.88 -1.33
N SER A 113 1.32 1.70 -0.86
CA SER A 113 1.95 1.55 0.47
C SER A 113 3.26 2.35 0.54
N LEU A 114 4.13 2.22 -0.47
CA LEU A 114 5.35 3.02 -0.53
C LEU A 114 5.05 4.53 -0.60
N GLY A 115 4.09 4.92 -1.44
CA GLY A 115 3.66 6.31 -1.55
C GLY A 115 3.09 6.87 -0.24
N SER A 116 2.28 6.07 0.46
CA SER A 116 1.71 6.44 1.77
C SER A 116 2.80 6.63 2.81
N PHE A 117 3.74 5.70 2.87
CA PHE A 117 4.88 5.78 3.80
C PHE A 117 5.72 7.04 3.55
N LEU A 118 6.06 7.32 2.30
CA LEU A 118 6.83 8.51 1.93
C LEU A 118 6.08 9.81 2.22
N SER A 119 4.79 9.86 1.87
CA SER A 119 3.95 11.04 2.14
C SER A 119 3.82 11.31 3.63
N TYR A 120 3.53 10.27 4.42
CA TYR A 120 3.30 10.42 5.86
C TYR A 120 4.56 10.84 6.61
N ASN A 121 5.69 10.18 6.36
CA ASN A 121 6.91 10.43 7.11
C ASN A 121 7.65 11.71 6.69
N ASN A 122 7.48 12.14 5.44
CA ASN A 122 8.23 13.27 4.90
C ASN A 122 7.35 14.48 4.57
N ASN A 123 6.03 14.36 4.76
CA ASN A 123 5.04 15.38 4.44
C ASN A 123 5.15 15.88 2.98
N ILE A 124 5.37 14.94 2.05
CA ILE A 124 5.49 15.20 0.62
C ILE A 124 4.29 14.68 -0.15
N ALA A 125 3.91 15.39 -1.19
CA ALA A 125 2.87 14.93 -2.10
C ALA A 125 3.44 13.96 -3.14
N ILE A 126 2.74 12.86 -3.37
CA ILE A 126 3.12 11.82 -4.32
C ILE A 126 2.11 11.79 -5.48
N VAL A 127 2.61 11.79 -6.72
CA VAL A 127 1.73 11.60 -7.88
C VAL A 127 1.12 10.20 -7.83
N PRO A 128 -0.21 10.06 -8.02
CA PRO A 128 -0.87 8.76 -7.98
C PRO A 128 -0.23 7.75 -8.94
N TYR A 129 -0.06 6.51 -8.47
CA TYR A 129 0.40 5.43 -9.32
C TYR A 129 -0.70 5.03 -10.30
N ASN A 130 -0.33 4.94 -11.56
CA ASN A 130 -1.18 4.39 -12.62
C ASN A 130 -0.36 3.38 -13.42
N GLU A 131 -0.76 2.11 -13.37
CA GLU A 131 -0.05 1.01 -14.04
C GLU A 131 -0.07 1.18 -15.56
N ASP A 132 -1.22 1.57 -16.10
CA ASP A 132 -1.43 1.61 -17.55
C ASP A 132 -0.82 2.83 -18.23
N ARG A 133 -0.45 3.88 -17.45
CA ARG A 133 0.10 5.15 -17.95
C ARG A 133 -0.57 5.72 -19.20
N THR A 134 -1.62 5.08 -19.70
CA THR A 134 -2.36 5.47 -20.90
C THR A 134 -3.25 6.67 -20.65
N SER A 135 -3.68 6.87 -19.41
CA SER A 135 -4.45 8.04 -19.01
C SER A 135 -3.62 8.91 -18.05
N SER A 136 -3.28 10.11 -18.49
CA SER A 136 -2.74 11.16 -17.62
C SER A 136 -3.84 11.81 -16.78
N SER A 137 -4.85 11.06 -16.40
CA SER A 137 -6.01 11.55 -15.66
C SER A 137 -6.63 10.48 -14.75
N ILE A 138 -7.33 10.95 -13.74
CA ILE A 138 -8.21 10.13 -12.88
C ILE A 138 -9.63 10.66 -12.98
N MET A 139 -10.60 9.73 -12.98
CA MET A 139 -12.00 10.10 -13.00
C MET A 139 -12.55 10.16 -11.57
N LEU A 140 -13.05 11.30 -11.16
CA LEU A 140 -13.76 11.47 -9.91
C LEU A 140 -15.25 11.51 -10.17
N THR A 141 -16.02 10.74 -9.38
CA THR A 141 -17.49 10.74 -9.45
C THR A 141 -18.04 11.41 -8.21
N PHE A 142 -18.79 12.48 -8.39
CA PHE A 142 -19.49 13.21 -7.33
C PHE A 142 -21.00 13.12 -7.60
N GLU A 143 -21.73 12.42 -6.76
CA GLU A 143 -23.17 12.21 -6.95
C GLU A 143 -23.49 11.76 -8.39
N ASN A 144 -24.02 12.67 -9.21
CA ASN A 144 -24.38 12.40 -10.61
C ASN A 144 -23.41 13.03 -11.63
N THR A 145 -22.29 13.61 -11.18
CA THR A 145 -21.31 14.25 -12.06
C THR A 145 -19.98 13.51 -12.05
N GLN A 146 -19.41 13.36 -13.24
CA GLN A 146 -18.07 12.85 -13.40
C GLN A 146 -17.12 13.99 -13.76
N ARG A 147 -15.97 14.04 -13.11
CA ARG A 147 -14.94 15.03 -13.37
C ARG A 147 -13.60 14.35 -13.61
N GLU A 148 -13.02 14.64 -14.73
CA GLU A 148 -11.68 14.19 -15.07
C GLU A 148 -10.64 15.14 -14.47
N ILE A 149 -9.73 14.60 -13.65
CA ILE A 149 -8.60 15.33 -13.06
C ILE A 149 -7.33 14.93 -13.77
N LYS A 150 -6.68 15.90 -14.41
CA LYS A 150 -5.41 15.71 -15.13
C LYS A 150 -4.28 15.51 -14.13
N LEU A 151 -3.51 14.44 -14.34
CA LEU A 151 -2.33 14.11 -13.54
C LEU A 151 -1.08 14.75 -14.16
N PRO A 152 -0.21 15.36 -13.34
CA PRO A 152 1.09 15.80 -13.81
C PRO A 152 2.02 14.61 -14.05
N ASN A 153 2.93 14.74 -14.99
CA ASN A 153 4.05 13.80 -15.06
C ASN A 153 4.98 14.03 -13.86
N PRO A 154 5.44 12.98 -13.19
CA PRO A 154 6.47 13.12 -12.17
C PRO A 154 7.78 13.62 -12.78
N ASP A 155 8.48 14.52 -12.06
CA ASP A 155 9.83 14.95 -12.41
C ASP A 155 10.86 13.93 -11.88
N TYR A 156 10.51 13.31 -10.74
CA TYR A 156 11.30 12.25 -10.11
C TYR A 156 10.50 10.96 -10.05
N HIS A 157 11.12 9.89 -10.47
CA HIS A 157 10.54 8.57 -10.56
C HIS A 157 11.07 7.64 -9.49
N ILE A 158 10.19 6.90 -8.86
CA ILE A 158 10.55 5.77 -8.00
C ILE A 158 10.19 4.50 -8.73
N HIS A 159 11.19 3.66 -8.97
CA HIS A 159 10.98 2.31 -9.47
C HIS A 159 11.13 1.34 -8.30
N LEU A 160 10.10 0.55 -8.06
CA LEU A 160 10.07 -0.49 -7.06
C LEU A 160 10.16 -1.85 -7.72
N THR A 161 11.13 -2.65 -7.36
CA THR A 161 11.26 -4.03 -7.81
C THR A 161 11.11 -4.97 -6.62
N ILE A 162 10.07 -5.78 -6.62
CA ILE A 162 9.87 -6.84 -5.64
C ILE A 162 10.64 -8.06 -6.14
N ARG A 163 11.72 -8.41 -5.45
CA ARG A 163 12.65 -9.45 -5.88
C ARG A 163 12.24 -10.84 -5.41
N GLY A 164 11.57 -10.93 -4.28
CA GLY A 164 11.09 -12.20 -3.75
C GLY A 164 10.65 -12.12 -2.30
N PHE A 165 10.03 -13.20 -1.90
CA PHE A 165 9.58 -13.45 -0.53
C PHE A 165 10.13 -14.79 -0.08
N LYS A 166 10.34 -14.95 1.22
CA LYS A 166 10.80 -16.19 1.81
C LYS A 166 10.19 -16.38 3.20
N ASN A 167 9.75 -17.59 3.48
CA ASN A 167 9.39 -18.02 4.82
C ASN A 167 10.22 -19.26 5.19
N VAL A 168 10.66 -19.29 6.43
CA VAL A 168 11.47 -20.40 6.97
C VAL A 168 10.95 -20.73 8.35
N LEU A 169 10.67 -22.01 8.60
CA LEU A 169 10.45 -22.51 9.94
C LEU A 169 11.80 -22.50 10.67
N PHE A 170 11.94 -21.63 11.67
CA PHE A 170 13.19 -21.45 12.41
C PHE A 170 13.28 -22.40 13.61
N LYS A 171 12.17 -22.54 14.33
CA LYS A 171 12.08 -23.41 15.50
C LYS A 171 10.69 -24.00 15.62
N GLU A 172 10.62 -25.24 16.07
CA GLU A 172 9.37 -25.95 16.31
C GLU A 172 9.40 -26.62 17.68
N SER A 173 8.30 -26.48 18.43
CA SER A 173 8.03 -27.18 19.67
C SER A 173 6.72 -27.95 19.56
N ASN A 174 6.32 -28.64 20.64
CA ASN A 174 5.03 -29.34 20.65
C ASN A 174 3.81 -28.40 20.62
N ILE A 175 3.98 -27.14 21.05
CA ILE A 175 2.90 -26.17 21.20
C ILE A 175 3.01 -24.98 20.25
N ASP A 176 4.24 -24.61 19.84
CA ASP A 176 4.50 -23.39 19.06
C ASP A 176 5.45 -23.64 17.90
N GLU A 177 5.34 -22.82 16.90
CA GLU A 177 6.24 -22.74 15.75
C GLU A 177 6.75 -21.30 15.60
N GLN A 178 8.04 -21.14 15.38
CA GLN A 178 8.69 -19.86 15.14
C GLN A 178 9.10 -19.79 13.67
N TRP A 179 8.58 -18.78 12.98
CA TRP A 179 8.81 -18.57 11.57
C TRP A 179 9.56 -17.27 11.31
N ILE A 180 10.47 -17.30 10.36
CA ILE A 180 11.10 -16.08 9.83
C ILE A 180 10.52 -15.81 8.45
N TYR A 181 9.91 -14.64 8.31
CA TYR A 181 9.43 -14.10 7.04
C TYR A 181 10.42 -13.07 6.53
N GLY A 182 10.74 -13.10 5.24
CA GLY A 182 11.67 -12.19 4.61
C GLY A 182 11.13 -11.63 3.30
N SER A 183 11.26 -10.32 3.11
CA SER A 183 10.99 -9.62 1.85
C SER A 183 12.28 -9.06 1.26
N TYR A 184 12.37 -9.03 -0.06
CA TYR A 184 13.53 -8.56 -0.81
C TYR A 184 13.07 -7.61 -1.90
N ILE A 185 13.47 -6.35 -1.79
CA ILE A 185 13.09 -5.29 -2.73
C ILE A 185 14.33 -4.59 -3.29
N ASN A 186 14.16 -3.90 -4.41
CA ASN A 186 15.10 -2.91 -4.92
C ASN A 186 14.32 -1.61 -5.16
N ILE A 187 14.85 -0.51 -4.68
CA ILE A 187 14.29 0.83 -4.91
C ILE A 187 15.30 1.63 -5.72
N LYS A 188 14.83 2.24 -6.80
CA LYS A 188 15.59 3.15 -7.64
C LYS A 188 14.89 4.48 -7.72
N PHE A 189 15.60 5.56 -7.39
CA PHE A 189 15.13 6.94 -7.48
C PHE A 189 15.92 7.67 -8.57
N LEU A 190 15.21 8.19 -9.56
CA LEU A 190 15.83 8.76 -10.75
C LEU A 190 15.05 9.95 -11.29
N GLN A 191 15.73 10.77 -12.07
CA GLN A 191 15.16 11.84 -12.86
C GLN A 191 15.42 11.53 -14.34
N PRO A 192 14.40 11.06 -15.08
CA PRO A 192 14.58 10.59 -16.46
C PRO A 192 15.06 11.68 -17.41
N ASP A 193 14.54 12.90 -17.28
CA ASP A 193 14.88 14.03 -18.18
C ASP A 193 16.37 14.38 -18.15
N LEU A 194 17.06 14.05 -17.06
CA LEU A 194 18.51 14.26 -16.90
C LEU A 194 19.32 12.97 -17.00
N ASP A 195 18.68 11.84 -17.28
CA ASP A 195 19.28 10.50 -17.23
C ASP A 195 20.07 10.26 -15.93
N LYS A 196 19.55 10.80 -14.81
CA LYS A 196 20.26 10.79 -13.54
C LYS A 196 19.60 9.85 -12.53
N ILE A 197 20.41 8.93 -12.01
CA ILE A 197 20.06 8.07 -10.88
C ILE A 197 20.64 8.71 -9.62
N TYR A 198 19.77 9.03 -8.66
CA TYR A 198 20.18 9.60 -7.37
C TYR A 198 20.44 8.51 -6.34
N PHE A 199 19.70 7.41 -6.46
CA PHE A 199 19.71 6.34 -5.48
C PHE A 199 19.28 5.03 -6.13
N GLU A 200 19.98 3.96 -5.86
CA GLU A 200 19.56 2.59 -6.21
C GLU A 200 20.12 1.63 -5.16
N GLU A 201 19.22 1.03 -4.39
CA GLU A 201 19.62 0.10 -3.33
C GLU A 201 18.66 -1.09 -3.21
N LYS A 202 19.26 -2.19 -2.72
CA LYS A 202 18.57 -3.44 -2.43
C LYS A 202 18.33 -3.55 -0.93
N PHE A 203 17.06 -3.69 -0.57
CA PHE A 203 16.66 -3.87 0.81
C PHE A 203 16.20 -5.29 1.05
N LYS A 204 16.42 -5.73 2.26
CA LYS A 204 15.84 -6.95 2.81
C LYS A 204 15.27 -6.62 4.18
N ASN A 205 14.06 -7.05 4.42
CA ASN A 205 13.44 -6.98 5.72
C ASN A 205 13.08 -8.38 6.19
N GLY A 206 13.08 -8.61 7.49
CA GLY A 206 12.74 -9.90 8.07
C GLY A 206 12.04 -9.74 9.41
N LEU A 207 11.02 -10.56 9.62
CA LEU A 207 10.27 -10.62 10.86
C LEU A 207 10.26 -12.04 11.39
N ASN A 208 10.53 -12.16 12.68
CA ASN A 208 10.40 -13.39 13.42
C ASN A 208 9.05 -13.41 14.14
N VAL A 209 8.26 -14.45 13.89
CA VAL A 209 6.89 -14.57 14.42
C VAL A 209 6.69 -15.94 15.02
N GLU A 210 6.10 -15.98 16.21
CA GLU A 210 5.71 -17.19 16.88
C GLU A 210 4.22 -17.46 16.71
N PHE A 211 3.88 -18.66 16.29
CA PHE A 211 2.49 -19.13 16.14
C PHE A 211 2.24 -20.33 17.04
N SER A 212 1.16 -20.29 17.79
CA SER A 212 0.67 -21.49 18.47
C SER A 212 0.15 -22.49 17.44
N LYS A 213 0.51 -23.75 17.55
CA LYS A 213 0.02 -24.84 16.69
C LYS A 213 -1.50 -24.97 16.69
N ARG A 214 -2.17 -24.45 17.71
CA ARG A 214 -3.64 -24.40 17.79
C ARG A 214 -4.25 -23.34 16.88
N SER A 215 -3.48 -22.32 16.45
CA SER A 215 -3.95 -21.18 15.64
C SER A 215 -3.45 -21.17 14.18
N THR A 216 -2.92 -22.27 13.69
CA THR A 216 -2.18 -22.36 12.41
C THR A 216 -2.99 -22.05 11.15
N LYS A 217 -4.33 -21.99 11.22
CA LYS A 217 -5.18 -21.70 10.05
C LYS A 217 -4.98 -20.31 9.44
N ASN A 218 -4.34 -19.38 10.15
CA ASN A 218 -4.20 -17.97 9.75
C ASN A 218 -2.80 -17.56 9.31
N LYS A 219 -1.82 -18.48 9.24
CA LYS A 219 -0.44 -18.18 8.85
C LYS A 219 -0.33 -17.45 7.53
N GLY A 220 -1.06 -17.92 6.51
CA GLY A 220 -0.96 -17.37 5.17
C GLY A 220 -1.37 -15.90 5.08
N LEU A 221 -2.38 -15.48 5.84
CA LEU A 221 -2.86 -14.09 5.81
C LEU A 221 -1.89 -13.13 6.50
N PHE A 222 -1.34 -13.54 7.66
CA PHE A 222 -0.31 -12.78 8.36
C PHE A 222 0.93 -12.57 7.49
N GLU A 223 1.38 -13.63 6.82
CA GLU A 223 2.49 -13.62 5.90
C GLU A 223 2.33 -12.54 4.82
N TRP A 224 1.14 -12.44 4.27
CA TRP A 224 0.86 -11.49 3.21
C TRP A 224 0.84 -10.03 3.66
N ILE A 225 0.26 -9.74 4.81
CA ILE A 225 0.27 -8.39 5.38
C ILE A 225 1.71 -7.97 5.62
N PHE A 226 2.52 -8.84 6.23
CA PHE A 226 3.92 -8.55 6.43
C PHE A 226 4.65 -8.20 5.14
N TYR A 227 4.47 -8.97 4.06
CA TYR A 227 5.18 -8.73 2.80
C TYR A 227 4.77 -7.46 2.06
N VAL A 228 3.58 -6.97 2.30
CA VAL A 228 3.13 -5.71 1.69
C VAL A 228 3.59 -4.50 2.50
N ASP A 229 3.65 -4.64 3.83
CA ASP A 229 3.94 -3.54 4.75
C ASP A 229 5.43 -3.48 5.14
N SER A 230 6.23 -4.48 4.77
CA SER A 230 7.68 -4.55 5.05
C SER A 230 8.55 -3.93 3.95
#